data_9151cbbe7fbb3c7d60311af49518a88b
#
_entry.id   9151cbbe7fbb3c7d60311af49518a88b
#
_cell.length_a   1.000
_cell.length_b   1.000
_cell.length_c   1.000
_cell.angle_alpha   90.00
_cell.angle_beta   90.00
_cell.angle_gamma   90.00
#
_symmetry.space_group_name_H-M   'P 1'
#
loop_
_entity.id
_entity.type
_entity.pdbx_description
1 polymer ?
#
loop_
_entity_poly.entity_id
_entity_poly.type
_entity_poly.pdbx_seq_one_letter_code
_entity_poly.pdbx_strand_id
1 'polypeptide(L)'
;MTEIARYQEGPVEVIVSRDGDDLAFSSAYEDFGRTVTDEYRIPAHEFLRKGPGPWPWFDLGSRRDGVLEVLDGLGAGRPAWTEPLAPTDLDLFERAHRGDTRVIELLAMGADPDPVDPCGATPLWYALRSLAAGISVALIDADADAGRRIELSAGGEKFTTILHEIVRRGRTVALNHALARGVDPGLVDSDGATPIHVINDSADNVNPEIVRALVRAGASVNAPLPGGTQPIELAARMILPATVAAMVELGADPDRGLDSLMAWWSVGAKFNGYRAAAVAEVVDLLRAGGAAVSQRHSELAANAGASEVEAALRR
;
A
#
# COMPACT_ATOMS: atom_id res chain seq x y z
N MET A 1 5.51 -13.11 31.52
CA MET A 1 4.18 -12.90 30.87
C MET A 1 3.09 -13.20 31.87
N THR A 2 2.15 -12.32 32.05
CA THR A 2 0.98 -12.50 32.93
C THR A 2 -0.26 -12.45 32.05
N GLU A 3 -1.08 -13.50 32.09
CA GLU A 3 -2.37 -13.51 31.39
C GLU A 3 -3.27 -12.42 31.96
N ILE A 4 -3.86 -11.62 31.09
CA ILE A 4 -4.75 -10.49 31.44
C ILE A 4 -6.15 -10.65 30.88
N ALA A 5 -6.32 -11.43 29.81
CA ALA A 5 -7.63 -11.72 29.22
C ALA A 5 -7.61 -13.05 28.46
N ARG A 6 -8.81 -13.64 28.30
CA ARG A 6 -9.01 -14.85 27.49
C ARG A 6 -10.40 -14.78 26.86
N TYR A 7 -10.51 -14.88 25.53
CA TYR A 7 -11.78 -14.79 24.85
C TYR A 7 -11.86 -15.75 23.64
N GLN A 8 -13.08 -15.97 23.14
CA GLN A 8 -13.33 -16.80 21.98
C GLN A 8 -13.49 -15.94 20.73
N GLU A 9 -12.81 -16.34 19.66
CA GLU A 9 -12.94 -15.76 18.33
C GLU A 9 -13.40 -16.83 17.35
N GLY A 10 -14.72 -17.02 17.25
CA GLY A 10 -15.29 -18.15 16.53
C GLY A 10 -14.86 -19.48 17.18
N PRO A 11 -14.22 -20.41 16.45
CA PRO A 11 -13.71 -21.66 17.00
C PRO A 11 -12.35 -21.51 17.71
N VAL A 12 -11.73 -20.33 17.68
CA VAL A 12 -10.37 -20.09 18.18
C VAL A 12 -10.39 -19.43 19.55
N GLU A 13 -9.66 -20.01 20.50
CA GLU A 13 -9.42 -19.35 21.79
C GLU A 13 -8.21 -18.41 21.67
N VAL A 14 -8.40 -17.17 22.10
CA VAL A 14 -7.34 -16.16 22.14
C VAL A 14 -6.95 -15.86 23.59
N ILE A 15 -5.69 -16.00 23.90
CA ILE A 15 -5.12 -15.67 25.20
C ILE A 15 -4.29 -14.41 25.05
N VAL A 16 -4.54 -13.43 25.89
CA VAL A 16 -3.78 -12.18 25.91
C VAL A 16 -2.95 -12.10 27.17
N SER A 17 -1.66 -11.98 27.01
CA SER A 17 -0.69 -11.87 28.09
C SER A 17 0.05 -10.53 28.02
N ARG A 18 0.39 -9.98 29.18
CA ARG A 18 1.26 -8.81 29.30
C ARG A 18 2.70 -9.23 29.50
N ASP A 19 3.60 -8.66 28.68
CA ASP A 19 5.05 -8.87 28.77
C ASP A 19 5.75 -7.49 28.75
N GLY A 20 6.00 -6.95 29.95
CA GLY A 20 6.48 -5.57 30.07
C GLY A 20 5.45 -4.56 29.56
N ASP A 21 5.84 -3.79 28.54
CA ASP A 21 4.98 -2.79 27.90
C ASP A 21 4.21 -3.35 26.69
N ASP A 22 4.42 -4.63 26.33
CA ASP A 22 3.75 -5.27 25.21
C ASP A 22 2.59 -6.16 25.65
N LEU A 23 1.61 -6.29 24.74
CA LEU A 23 0.55 -7.28 24.79
C LEU A 23 0.85 -8.36 23.75
N ALA A 24 0.87 -9.60 24.18
CA ALA A 24 0.99 -10.77 23.32
C ALA A 24 -0.39 -11.45 23.19
N PHE A 25 -0.89 -11.52 21.98
CA PHE A 25 -2.11 -12.24 21.61
C PHE A 25 -1.69 -13.58 21.04
N SER A 26 -2.01 -14.65 21.73
CA SER A 26 -1.70 -16.02 21.31
C SER A 26 -2.99 -16.75 20.99
N SER A 27 -3.08 -17.33 19.80
CA SER A 27 -4.22 -18.15 19.38
C SER A 27 -3.76 -19.52 18.93
N ALA A 28 -4.57 -20.54 19.19
CA ALA A 28 -4.34 -21.89 18.73
C ALA A 28 -5.58 -22.44 18.02
N TYR A 29 -5.39 -23.00 16.83
CA TYR A 29 -6.46 -23.61 16.06
C TYR A 29 -5.99 -24.88 15.35
N GLU A 30 -6.93 -25.75 15.01
CA GLU A 30 -6.66 -26.97 14.27
C GLU A 30 -6.76 -26.75 12.77
N ASP A 31 -5.66 -27.02 12.04
CA ASP A 31 -5.61 -26.96 10.58
C ASP A 31 -5.09 -28.29 10.03
N PHE A 32 -5.93 -28.99 9.26
CA PHE A 32 -5.65 -30.31 8.69
C PHE A 32 -5.05 -31.34 9.70
N GLY A 33 -5.57 -31.32 10.95
CA GLY A 33 -5.11 -32.22 12.02
C GLY A 33 -3.76 -31.85 12.63
N ARG A 34 -3.36 -30.61 12.50
CA ARG A 34 -2.20 -30.02 13.18
C ARG A 34 -2.63 -28.82 13.99
N THR A 35 -2.16 -28.70 15.21
CA THR A 35 -2.36 -27.48 16.00
C THR A 35 -1.42 -26.40 15.46
N VAL A 36 -1.98 -25.31 14.97
CA VAL A 36 -1.26 -24.11 14.55
C VAL A 36 -1.41 -23.07 15.65
N THR A 37 -0.29 -22.46 16.04
CA THR A 37 -0.26 -21.37 17.02
C THR A 37 0.24 -20.11 16.34
N ASP A 38 -0.57 -19.07 16.40
CA ASP A 38 -0.19 -17.72 15.96
C ASP A 38 0.03 -16.82 17.17
N GLU A 39 1.06 -16.00 17.13
CA GLU A 39 1.35 -14.99 18.14
C GLU A 39 1.49 -13.62 17.47
N TYR A 40 0.76 -12.66 17.99
CA TYR A 40 0.81 -11.26 17.58
C TYR A 40 1.13 -10.39 18.79
N ARG A 41 2.05 -9.44 18.64
CA ARG A 41 2.46 -8.51 19.70
C ARG A 41 2.17 -7.07 19.31
N ILE A 42 1.67 -6.29 20.26
CA ILE A 42 1.42 -4.87 20.12
C ILE A 42 1.80 -4.15 21.43
N PRO A 43 2.46 -2.99 21.38
CA PRO A 43 2.66 -2.17 22.57
C PRO A 43 1.33 -1.80 23.23
N ALA A 44 1.25 -1.90 24.57
CA ALA A 44 0.01 -1.63 25.30
C ALA A 44 -0.52 -0.21 25.03
N HIS A 45 0.37 0.78 24.92
CA HIS A 45 -0.02 2.16 24.59
C HIS A 45 -0.61 2.27 23.19
N GLU A 46 -0.14 1.46 22.24
CA GLU A 46 -0.68 1.41 20.89
C GLU A 46 -2.07 0.78 20.88
N PHE A 47 -2.23 -0.35 21.60
CA PHE A 47 -3.52 -0.98 21.78
C PHE A 47 -4.55 -0.02 22.39
N LEU A 48 -4.16 0.72 23.44
CA LEU A 48 -5.02 1.72 24.07
C LEU A 48 -5.40 2.87 23.13
N ARG A 49 -4.54 3.18 22.15
CA ARG A 49 -4.78 4.26 21.20
C ARG A 49 -5.63 3.82 20.00
N LYS A 50 -5.40 2.62 19.47
CA LYS A 50 -5.94 2.15 18.16
C LYS A 50 -6.79 0.88 18.25
N GLY A 51 -6.82 0.19 19.38
CA GLY A 51 -7.39 -1.15 19.48
C GLY A 51 -6.48 -2.23 18.86
N PRO A 52 -6.98 -3.45 18.72
CA PRO A 52 -6.23 -4.57 18.16
C PRO A 52 -6.18 -4.44 16.63
N GLY A 53 -5.24 -3.65 16.07
CA GLY A 53 -5.01 -3.63 14.62
C GLY A 53 -4.48 -5.00 14.16
N PRO A 54 -4.56 -5.37 12.87
CA PRO A 54 -4.86 -4.59 11.68
C PRO A 54 -6.32 -4.71 11.17
N TRP A 55 -7.23 -5.13 12.01
CA TRP A 55 -8.63 -5.37 11.65
C TRP A 55 -9.45 -4.09 11.71
N PRO A 56 -10.43 -3.92 10.82
CA PRO A 56 -11.39 -2.84 10.96
C PRO A 56 -12.07 -2.97 12.33
N TRP A 57 -11.95 -1.94 13.18
CA TRP A 57 -12.52 -1.98 14.55
C TRP A 57 -14.05 -2.20 14.53
N PHE A 58 -14.76 -1.81 13.47
CA PHE A 58 -16.19 -2.04 13.30
C PHE A 58 -16.53 -3.50 12.96
N ASP A 59 -15.54 -4.30 12.52
CA ASP A 59 -15.67 -5.75 12.31
C ASP A 59 -15.28 -6.54 13.56
N LEU A 60 -15.25 -5.88 14.73
CA LEU A 60 -14.95 -6.57 15.99
C LEU A 60 -16.00 -7.63 16.33
N GLY A 61 -17.28 -7.51 15.86
CA GLY A 61 -18.29 -8.55 15.98
C GLY A 61 -18.23 -9.33 17.28
N SER A 62 -17.90 -10.62 17.19
CA SER A 62 -17.66 -11.51 18.33
C SER A 62 -16.38 -11.20 19.13
N ARG A 63 -15.47 -10.37 18.59
CA ARG A 63 -14.21 -9.97 19.26
C ARG A 63 -14.39 -8.81 20.23
N ARG A 64 -15.50 -8.08 20.13
CA ARG A 64 -15.74 -6.89 20.95
C ARG A 64 -15.63 -7.18 22.43
N ASP A 65 -16.28 -8.24 22.88
CA ASP A 65 -16.29 -8.60 24.29
C ASP A 65 -14.88 -8.95 24.78
N GLY A 66 -14.10 -9.70 23.97
CA GLY A 66 -12.71 -10.02 24.27
C GLY A 66 -11.80 -8.79 24.35
N VAL A 67 -11.99 -7.83 23.45
CA VAL A 67 -11.26 -6.55 23.48
C VAL A 67 -11.60 -5.76 24.75
N LEU A 68 -12.87 -5.77 25.18
CA LEU A 68 -13.29 -5.14 26.41
C LEU A 68 -12.67 -5.83 27.64
N GLU A 69 -12.55 -7.15 27.65
CA GLU A 69 -11.86 -7.91 28.70
C GLU A 69 -10.37 -7.53 28.79
N VAL A 70 -9.69 -7.34 27.64
CA VAL A 70 -8.30 -6.86 27.62
C VAL A 70 -8.17 -5.48 28.26
N LEU A 71 -9.08 -4.55 27.95
CA LEU A 71 -9.10 -3.21 28.53
C LEU A 71 -9.33 -3.28 30.04
N ASP A 72 -10.25 -4.12 30.50
CA ASP A 72 -10.54 -4.31 31.92
C ASP A 72 -9.32 -4.95 32.63
N GLY A 73 -8.67 -5.93 32.01
CA GLY A 73 -7.43 -6.55 32.52
C GLY A 73 -6.23 -5.58 32.61
N LEU A 74 -6.22 -4.55 31.77
CA LEU A 74 -5.22 -3.46 31.83
C LEU A 74 -5.54 -2.40 32.89
N GLY A 75 -6.75 -2.44 33.47
CA GLY A 75 -7.24 -1.39 34.35
C GLY A 75 -7.40 -0.04 33.62
N ALA A 76 -7.55 -0.08 32.31
CA ALA A 76 -7.69 1.10 31.47
C ALA A 76 -9.15 1.53 31.38
N GLY A 77 -9.39 2.85 31.32
CA GLY A 77 -10.71 3.37 30.95
C GLY A 77 -11.08 2.96 29.53
N ARG A 78 -12.35 3.14 29.15
CA ARG A 78 -12.83 2.90 27.79
C ARG A 78 -12.29 3.97 26.83
N PRO A 79 -11.35 3.66 25.91
CA PRO A 79 -10.91 4.59 24.88
C PRO A 79 -12.06 4.99 23.94
N ALA A 80 -11.98 6.17 23.32
CA ALA A 80 -13.02 6.68 22.43
C ALA A 80 -13.37 5.72 21.28
N TRP A 81 -12.43 4.92 20.82
CA TRP A 81 -12.66 3.91 19.76
C TRP A 81 -13.53 2.72 20.22
N THR A 82 -13.81 2.57 21.52
CA THR A 82 -14.76 1.55 22.02
C THR A 82 -16.21 2.05 21.96
N GLU A 83 -16.42 3.35 21.82
CA GLU A 83 -17.76 3.92 21.66
C GLU A 83 -18.31 3.52 20.28
N PRO A 84 -19.58 3.12 20.20
CA PRO A 84 -20.19 2.84 18.90
C PRO A 84 -20.22 4.12 18.07
N LEU A 85 -19.82 4.03 16.81
CA LEU A 85 -20.08 5.09 15.84
C LEU A 85 -21.59 5.35 15.72
N ALA A 86 -21.95 6.55 15.23
CA ALA A 86 -23.31 6.79 14.78
C ALA A 86 -23.71 5.65 13.82
N PRO A 87 -24.92 5.09 13.95
CA PRO A 87 -25.35 3.95 13.11
C PRO A 87 -25.16 4.17 11.61
N THR A 88 -25.29 5.42 11.14
CA THR A 88 -25.07 5.83 9.75
C THR A 88 -23.62 5.69 9.32
N ASP A 89 -22.68 6.08 10.17
CA ASP A 89 -21.25 6.03 9.87
C ASP A 89 -20.76 4.58 9.89
N LEU A 90 -21.19 3.81 10.88
CA LEU A 90 -20.88 2.37 10.97
C LEU A 90 -21.37 1.64 9.71
N ASP A 91 -22.60 1.90 9.27
CA ASP A 91 -23.16 1.29 8.06
C ASP A 91 -22.36 1.70 6.81
N LEU A 92 -21.89 2.96 6.73
CA LEU A 92 -21.05 3.43 5.63
C LEU A 92 -19.69 2.71 5.59
N PHE A 93 -19.01 2.55 6.72
CA PHE A 93 -17.73 1.84 6.82
C PHE A 93 -17.88 0.36 6.43
N GLU A 94 -18.86 -0.36 6.99
CA GLU A 94 -19.10 -1.77 6.70
C GLU A 94 -19.38 -2.00 5.21
N ARG A 95 -20.23 -1.16 4.62
CA ARG A 95 -20.59 -1.25 3.19
C ARG A 95 -19.44 -0.91 2.29
N ALA A 96 -18.67 0.13 2.59
CA ALA A 96 -17.49 0.50 1.84
C ALA A 96 -16.45 -0.64 1.85
N HIS A 97 -16.22 -1.26 3.02
CA HIS A 97 -15.33 -2.40 3.16
C HIS A 97 -15.78 -3.63 2.36
N ARG A 98 -17.09 -3.94 2.41
CA ARG A 98 -17.67 -5.07 1.67
C ARG A 98 -17.86 -4.82 0.17
N GLY A 99 -17.73 -3.59 -0.27
CA GLY A 99 -17.99 -3.22 -1.66
C GLY A 99 -19.47 -3.15 -2.00
N ASP A 100 -20.34 -2.86 -1.02
CA ASP A 100 -21.78 -2.77 -1.19
C ASP A 100 -22.19 -1.43 -1.82
N THR A 101 -22.90 -1.46 -2.94
CA THR A 101 -23.34 -0.28 -3.69
C THR A 101 -24.32 0.61 -2.91
N ARG A 102 -24.91 0.16 -1.82
CA ARG A 102 -25.73 0.99 -0.94
C ARG A 102 -24.96 2.15 -0.31
N VAL A 103 -23.64 2.16 -0.36
CA VAL A 103 -22.83 3.35 -0.06
C VAL A 103 -23.34 4.56 -0.85
N ILE A 104 -23.68 4.36 -2.13
CA ILE A 104 -24.17 5.44 -3.00
C ILE A 104 -25.51 6.02 -2.49
N GLU A 105 -26.40 5.14 -1.99
CA GLU A 105 -27.68 5.55 -1.41
C GLU A 105 -27.48 6.36 -0.12
N LEU A 106 -26.56 5.89 0.76
CA LEU A 106 -26.23 6.60 2.01
C LEU A 106 -25.66 8.01 1.72
N LEU A 107 -24.75 8.11 0.76
CA LEU A 107 -24.19 9.40 0.33
C LEU A 107 -25.28 10.32 -0.24
N ALA A 108 -26.19 9.78 -1.05
CA ALA A 108 -27.33 10.54 -1.58
C ALA A 108 -28.32 11.01 -0.49
N MET A 109 -28.37 10.30 0.63
CA MET A 109 -29.15 10.69 1.82
C MET A 109 -28.43 11.71 2.71
N GLY A 110 -27.20 12.13 2.34
CA GLY A 110 -26.43 13.14 3.05
C GLY A 110 -25.51 12.55 4.13
N ALA A 111 -25.15 11.27 4.07
CA ALA A 111 -24.10 10.74 4.93
C ALA A 111 -22.78 11.47 4.66
N ASP A 112 -22.03 11.76 5.72
CA ASP A 112 -20.67 12.28 5.61
C ASP A 112 -19.79 11.25 4.87
N PRO A 113 -19.17 11.60 3.73
CA PRO A 113 -18.33 10.66 2.99
C PRO A 113 -17.00 10.37 3.69
N ASP A 114 -16.62 11.17 4.69
CA ASP A 114 -15.26 11.18 5.24
C ASP A 114 -15.18 11.05 6.78
N PRO A 115 -16.11 10.30 7.42
CA PRO A 115 -15.96 10.02 8.84
C PRO A 115 -14.64 9.28 9.06
N VAL A 116 -14.07 9.47 10.24
CA VAL A 116 -12.77 8.89 10.61
C VAL A 116 -12.97 7.86 11.70
N ASP A 117 -12.50 6.66 11.46
CA ASP A 117 -12.47 5.62 12.48
C ASP A 117 -11.38 5.91 13.54
N PRO A 118 -11.36 5.20 14.67
CA PRO A 118 -10.35 5.38 15.69
C PRO A 118 -8.90 5.14 15.25
N CYS A 119 -8.70 4.45 14.12
CA CYS A 119 -7.39 4.22 13.51
C CYS A 119 -6.99 5.33 12.51
N GLY A 120 -7.87 6.34 12.32
CA GLY A 120 -7.64 7.42 11.37
C GLY A 120 -7.98 7.05 9.92
N ALA A 121 -8.57 5.87 9.68
CA ALA A 121 -8.99 5.45 8.36
C ALA A 121 -10.41 5.96 8.02
N THR A 122 -10.71 6.05 6.73
CA THR A 122 -11.99 6.55 6.19
C THR A 122 -12.70 5.46 5.39
N PRO A 123 -14.00 5.60 5.07
CA PRO A 123 -14.69 4.69 4.16
C PRO A 123 -13.95 4.52 2.83
N LEU A 124 -13.36 5.60 2.29
CA LEU A 124 -12.57 5.54 1.06
C LEU A 124 -11.35 4.62 1.19
N TRP A 125 -10.63 4.67 2.31
CA TRP A 125 -9.53 3.75 2.59
C TRP A 125 -9.96 2.29 2.54
N TYR A 126 -11.11 1.96 3.10
CA TYR A 126 -11.66 0.60 3.08
C TYR A 126 -12.19 0.21 1.70
N ALA A 127 -12.87 1.12 0.99
CA ALA A 127 -13.39 0.88 -0.35
C ALA A 127 -12.28 0.56 -1.37
N LEU A 128 -11.11 1.19 -1.26
CA LEU A 128 -9.96 0.91 -2.12
C LEU A 128 -9.45 -0.53 -1.96
N ARG A 129 -9.67 -1.15 -0.82
CA ARG A 129 -9.28 -2.54 -0.50
C ARG A 129 -10.33 -3.56 -0.95
N SER A 130 -11.55 -3.12 -1.25
CA SER A 130 -12.59 -3.95 -1.86
C SER A 130 -12.37 -4.10 -3.37
N LEU A 131 -13.05 -5.06 -3.98
CA LEU A 131 -13.01 -5.25 -5.44
C LEU A 131 -13.97 -4.32 -6.19
N ALA A 132 -14.83 -3.59 -5.49
CA ALA A 132 -15.85 -2.72 -6.07
C ALA A 132 -15.31 -1.31 -6.36
N ALA A 133 -14.69 -1.14 -7.50
CA ALA A 133 -14.06 0.13 -7.90
C ALA A 133 -15.03 1.33 -7.92
N GLY A 134 -16.33 1.11 -8.21
CA GLY A 134 -17.33 2.17 -8.28
C GLY A 134 -17.59 2.88 -6.94
N ILE A 135 -17.38 2.21 -5.81
CA ILE A 135 -17.60 2.79 -4.49
C ILE A 135 -16.54 3.83 -4.14
N SER A 136 -15.28 3.55 -4.44
CA SER A 136 -14.21 4.54 -4.23
C SER A 136 -14.43 5.80 -5.06
N VAL A 137 -14.94 5.65 -6.28
CA VAL A 137 -15.32 6.79 -7.15
C VAL A 137 -16.47 7.55 -6.53
N ALA A 138 -17.55 6.88 -6.10
CA ALA A 138 -18.70 7.52 -5.49
C ALA A 138 -18.33 8.33 -4.23
N LEU A 139 -17.45 7.79 -3.38
CA LEU A 139 -16.94 8.49 -2.21
C LEU A 139 -16.13 9.74 -2.59
N ILE A 140 -15.22 9.64 -3.59
CA ILE A 140 -14.45 10.78 -4.10
C ILE A 140 -15.36 11.83 -4.70
N ASP A 141 -16.40 11.42 -5.44
CA ASP A 141 -17.37 12.32 -6.03
C ASP A 141 -18.27 13.00 -4.98
N ALA A 142 -18.43 12.39 -3.83
CA ALA A 142 -19.09 12.97 -2.66
C ALA A 142 -18.13 13.78 -1.75
N ASP A 143 -16.97 14.18 -2.26
CA ASP A 143 -15.95 14.99 -1.59
C ASP A 143 -15.13 14.29 -0.48
N ALA A 144 -15.06 12.96 -0.47
CA ALA A 144 -14.10 12.26 0.39
C ALA A 144 -12.65 12.70 0.08
N ASP A 145 -11.86 12.99 1.10
CA ASP A 145 -10.49 13.49 0.98
C ASP A 145 -9.51 12.39 0.52
N ALA A 146 -9.29 12.29 -0.79
CA ALA A 146 -8.32 11.36 -1.38
C ALA A 146 -6.85 11.76 -1.14
N GLY A 147 -6.58 12.96 -0.61
CA GLY A 147 -5.26 13.39 -0.17
C GLY A 147 -4.95 13.05 1.29
N ARG A 148 -5.94 12.60 2.05
CA ARG A 148 -5.83 12.35 3.49
C ARG A 148 -4.65 11.45 3.84
N ARG A 149 -3.92 11.86 4.86
CA ARG A 149 -2.87 11.07 5.50
C ARG A 149 -3.49 9.98 6.38
N ILE A 150 -3.00 8.76 6.20
CA ILE A 150 -3.36 7.59 7.00
C ILE A 150 -2.14 7.13 7.79
N GLU A 151 -2.26 7.07 9.09
CA GLU A 151 -1.19 6.61 9.96
C GLU A 151 -1.10 5.07 9.94
N LEU A 152 0.11 4.56 9.67
CA LEU A 152 0.40 3.13 9.60
C LEU A 152 1.05 2.59 10.87
N SER A 153 1.55 3.48 11.73
CA SER A 153 2.19 3.12 13.01
C SER A 153 1.66 3.98 14.16
N ALA A 154 1.78 3.45 15.37
CA ALA A 154 1.57 4.23 16.58
C ALA A 154 2.58 5.39 16.62
N GLY A 155 2.15 6.58 16.98
CA GLY A 155 3.05 7.74 17.02
C GLY A 155 3.19 8.50 15.69
N GLY A 156 2.58 8.01 14.59
CA GLY A 156 2.53 8.73 13.32
C GLY A 156 3.86 8.80 12.55
N GLU A 157 4.89 8.03 12.98
CA GLU A 157 6.18 7.99 12.28
C GLU A 157 6.05 7.39 10.88
N LYS A 158 5.20 6.34 10.74
CA LYS A 158 4.89 5.74 9.44
C LYS A 158 3.49 6.12 9.01
N PHE A 159 3.42 6.75 7.85
CA PHE A 159 2.16 7.15 7.24
C PHE A 159 2.20 7.04 5.71
N THR A 160 1.04 6.95 5.13
CA THR A 160 0.82 7.06 3.68
C THR A 160 -0.32 8.04 3.43
N THR A 161 -0.65 8.31 2.17
CA THR A 161 -1.89 9.02 1.85
C THR A 161 -2.83 8.11 1.06
N ILE A 162 -4.10 8.45 1.03
CA ILE A 162 -5.08 7.72 0.23
C ILE A 162 -4.69 7.73 -1.25
N LEU A 163 -4.10 8.82 -1.76
CA LEU A 163 -3.63 8.89 -3.15
C LEU A 163 -2.53 7.85 -3.44
N HIS A 164 -1.60 7.62 -2.51
CA HIS A 164 -0.60 6.55 -2.65
C HIS A 164 -1.27 5.17 -2.74
N GLU A 165 -2.30 4.92 -1.93
CA GLU A 165 -3.02 3.66 -1.95
C GLU A 165 -3.82 3.46 -3.26
N ILE A 166 -4.42 4.52 -3.79
CA ILE A 166 -5.07 4.52 -5.11
C ILE A 166 -4.08 4.06 -6.20
N VAL A 167 -2.88 4.64 -6.21
CA VAL A 167 -1.83 4.30 -7.17
C VAL A 167 -1.32 2.88 -6.95
N ARG A 168 -0.96 2.52 -5.72
CA ARG A 168 -0.46 1.19 -5.36
C ARG A 168 -1.41 0.07 -5.78
N ARG A 169 -2.72 0.34 -5.77
CA ARG A 169 -3.76 -0.63 -6.16
C ARG A 169 -4.16 -0.55 -7.63
N GLY A 170 -3.52 0.29 -8.44
CA GLY A 170 -3.84 0.42 -9.85
C GLY A 170 -5.26 0.95 -10.12
N ARG A 171 -5.82 1.76 -9.22
CA ARG A 171 -7.20 2.27 -9.33
C ARG A 171 -7.28 3.50 -10.23
N THR A 172 -7.05 3.33 -11.53
CA THR A 172 -6.93 4.42 -12.52
C THR A 172 -8.16 5.35 -12.56
N VAL A 173 -9.38 4.79 -12.46
CA VAL A 173 -10.60 5.59 -12.45
C VAL A 173 -10.67 6.47 -11.21
N ALA A 174 -10.45 5.89 -10.02
CA ALA A 174 -10.42 6.65 -8.77
C ALA A 174 -9.31 7.71 -8.77
N LEU A 175 -8.15 7.41 -9.35
CA LEU A 175 -7.05 8.36 -9.52
C LEU A 175 -7.50 9.58 -10.34
N ASN A 176 -8.12 9.36 -11.50
CA ASN A 176 -8.58 10.44 -12.36
C ASN A 176 -9.61 11.34 -11.66
N HIS A 177 -10.55 10.75 -10.90
CA HIS A 177 -11.51 11.51 -10.09
C HIS A 177 -10.83 12.32 -8.99
N ALA A 178 -9.88 11.72 -8.25
CA ALA A 178 -9.12 12.41 -7.20
C ALA A 178 -8.32 13.60 -7.77
N LEU A 179 -7.62 13.41 -8.89
CA LEU A 179 -6.85 14.47 -9.55
C LEU A 179 -7.77 15.56 -10.13
N ALA A 180 -8.93 15.21 -10.69
CA ALA A 180 -9.92 16.17 -11.16
C ALA A 180 -10.50 17.04 -10.02
N ARG A 181 -10.50 16.54 -8.78
CA ARG A 181 -10.88 17.27 -7.57
C ARG A 181 -9.74 18.11 -6.98
N GLY A 182 -8.57 18.12 -7.62
CA GLY A 182 -7.43 18.96 -7.24
C GLY A 182 -6.55 18.37 -6.15
N VAL A 183 -6.63 17.07 -5.92
CA VAL A 183 -5.68 16.40 -5.02
C VAL A 183 -4.26 16.55 -5.56
N ASP A 184 -3.35 17.00 -4.70
CA ASP A 184 -1.95 17.24 -5.08
C ASP A 184 -1.24 15.90 -5.43
N PRO A 185 -0.77 15.70 -6.66
CA PRO A 185 -0.04 14.51 -7.05
C PRO A 185 1.38 14.46 -6.47
N GLY A 186 1.86 15.53 -5.83
CA GLY A 186 3.15 15.64 -5.17
C GLY A 186 3.12 15.32 -3.67
N LEU A 187 1.99 14.88 -3.11
CA LEU A 187 1.92 14.44 -1.71
C LEU A 187 3.02 13.43 -1.39
N VAL A 188 3.61 13.52 -0.20
CA VAL A 188 4.66 12.60 0.23
C VAL A 188 4.18 11.71 1.37
N ASP A 189 4.65 10.47 1.39
CA ASP A 189 4.50 9.55 2.52
C ASP A 189 5.67 9.70 3.52
N SER A 190 5.68 8.87 4.57
CA SER A 190 6.72 8.88 5.60
C SER A 190 8.12 8.58 5.09
N ASP A 191 8.26 7.96 3.94
CA ASP A 191 9.54 7.64 3.33
C ASP A 191 9.98 8.72 2.31
N GLY A 192 9.19 9.79 2.18
CA GLY A 192 9.38 10.86 1.21
C GLY A 192 9.03 10.46 -0.20
N ALA A 193 8.32 9.33 -0.38
CA ALA A 193 7.85 8.90 -1.68
C ALA A 193 6.60 9.70 -2.09
N THR A 194 6.52 10.09 -3.34
CA THR A 194 5.31 10.62 -3.95
C THR A 194 4.52 9.48 -4.61
N PRO A 195 3.24 9.66 -4.97
CA PRO A 195 2.43 8.60 -5.59
C PRO A 195 3.08 7.90 -6.79
N ILE A 196 3.87 8.61 -7.59
CA ILE A 196 4.56 8.04 -8.74
C ILE A 196 5.67 7.03 -8.35
N HIS A 197 6.14 7.02 -7.10
CA HIS A 197 7.14 6.07 -6.61
C HIS A 197 6.54 4.74 -6.14
N VAL A 198 5.22 4.70 -5.86
CA VAL A 198 4.56 3.51 -5.29
C VAL A 198 3.84 2.66 -6.33
N ILE A 199 4.32 2.69 -7.56
CA ILE A 199 3.79 1.90 -8.68
C ILE A 199 3.85 0.40 -8.33
N ASN A 200 2.80 -0.34 -8.70
CA ASN A 200 2.67 -1.75 -8.38
C ASN A 200 3.36 -2.62 -9.46
N ASP A 201 4.16 -3.59 -9.04
CA ASP A 201 4.82 -4.57 -9.92
C ASP A 201 3.83 -5.51 -10.63
N SER A 202 2.68 -5.74 -10.03
CA SER A 202 1.63 -6.61 -10.57
C SER A 202 0.70 -5.90 -11.57
N ALA A 203 0.91 -4.61 -11.84
CA ALA A 203 -0.01 -3.77 -12.61
C ALA A 203 0.66 -3.02 -13.78
N ASP A 204 1.73 -3.59 -14.38
CA ASP A 204 2.46 -2.93 -15.48
C ASP A 204 1.57 -2.55 -16.67
N ASN A 205 0.47 -3.25 -16.89
CA ASN A 205 -0.51 -2.92 -17.95
C ASN A 205 -1.33 -1.64 -17.67
N VAL A 206 -1.50 -1.25 -16.41
CA VAL A 206 -2.24 -0.02 -16.02
C VAL A 206 -1.33 1.11 -15.55
N ASN A 207 -0.12 0.81 -15.08
CA ASN A 207 0.84 1.80 -14.61
C ASN A 207 1.13 2.92 -15.62
N PRO A 208 1.26 2.67 -16.95
CA PRO A 208 1.47 3.75 -17.93
C PRO A 208 0.39 4.82 -17.90
N GLU A 209 -0.88 4.45 -17.72
CA GLU A 209 -1.97 5.39 -17.59
C GLU A 209 -1.89 6.19 -16.29
N ILE A 210 -1.55 5.51 -15.18
CA ILE A 210 -1.35 6.14 -13.87
C ILE A 210 -0.22 7.17 -13.94
N VAL A 211 0.92 6.81 -14.50
CA VAL A 211 2.08 7.71 -14.66
C VAL A 211 1.68 8.94 -15.49
N ARG A 212 1.02 8.72 -16.64
CA ARG A 212 0.56 9.82 -17.49
C ARG A 212 -0.47 10.71 -16.79
N ALA A 213 -1.37 10.14 -15.98
CA ALA A 213 -2.35 10.92 -15.22
C ALA A 213 -1.68 11.79 -14.15
N LEU A 214 -0.76 11.22 -13.37
CA LEU A 214 -0.01 11.94 -12.35
C LEU A 214 0.82 13.10 -12.94
N VAL A 215 1.57 12.81 -14.02
CA VAL A 215 2.42 13.83 -14.68
C VAL A 215 1.56 14.95 -15.30
N ARG A 216 0.43 14.62 -15.93
CA ARG A 216 -0.50 15.63 -16.44
C ARG A 216 -1.08 16.51 -15.33
N ALA A 217 -1.25 15.97 -14.14
CA ALA A 217 -1.71 16.70 -12.96
C ALA A 217 -0.58 17.50 -12.27
N GLY A 218 0.67 17.41 -12.74
CA GLY A 218 1.79 18.19 -12.24
C GLY A 218 2.84 17.41 -11.44
N ALA A 219 2.72 16.08 -11.31
CA ALA A 219 3.79 15.29 -10.72
C ALA A 219 5.06 15.35 -11.56
N SER A 220 6.22 15.42 -10.90
CA SER A 220 7.51 15.31 -11.59
C SER A 220 7.84 13.84 -11.84
N VAL A 221 8.07 13.49 -13.12
CA VAL A 221 8.50 12.13 -13.49
C VAL A 221 9.91 11.81 -12.98
N ASN A 222 10.69 12.83 -12.65
CA ASN A 222 12.06 12.75 -12.13
C ASN A 222 12.15 13.12 -10.64
N ALA A 223 11.05 13.16 -9.89
CA ALA A 223 11.07 13.46 -8.46
C ALA A 223 11.99 12.47 -7.73
N PRO A 224 13.01 12.93 -6.98
CA PRO A 224 13.86 12.00 -6.25
C PRO A 224 13.28 11.66 -4.88
N LEU A 225 13.45 10.42 -4.43
CA LEU A 225 13.36 10.07 -3.02
C LEU A 225 14.45 10.76 -2.20
N PRO A 226 14.36 10.84 -0.86
CA PRO A 226 15.43 11.40 -0.03
C PRO A 226 16.81 10.80 -0.28
N GLY A 227 16.90 9.54 -0.72
CA GLY A 227 18.14 8.88 -1.14
C GLY A 227 18.57 9.14 -2.59
N GLY A 228 17.89 10.04 -3.32
CA GLY A 228 18.19 10.39 -4.71
C GLY A 228 17.62 9.43 -5.78
N THR A 229 16.96 8.35 -5.39
CA THR A 229 16.35 7.38 -6.32
C THR A 229 15.14 7.99 -7.03
N GLN A 230 15.10 7.91 -8.35
CA GLN A 230 14.01 8.41 -9.19
C GLN A 230 13.00 7.31 -9.54
N PRO A 231 11.74 7.64 -9.93
CA PRO A 231 10.71 6.67 -10.27
C PRO A 231 11.13 5.66 -11.35
N ILE A 232 11.84 6.11 -12.40
CA ILE A 232 12.31 5.24 -13.49
C ILE A 232 13.29 4.17 -13.00
N GLU A 233 14.10 4.45 -11.98
CA GLU A 233 15.01 3.48 -11.38
C GLU A 233 14.25 2.34 -10.68
N LEU A 234 13.14 2.68 -10.02
CA LEU A 234 12.25 1.70 -9.38
C LEU A 234 11.56 0.84 -10.45
N ALA A 235 10.97 1.46 -11.46
CA ALA A 235 10.29 0.77 -12.56
C ALA A 235 11.26 -0.17 -13.32
N ALA A 236 12.48 0.26 -13.57
CA ALA A 236 13.50 -0.54 -14.24
C ALA A 236 13.92 -1.76 -13.39
N ARG A 237 14.18 -1.58 -12.08
CA ARG A 237 14.50 -2.69 -11.16
C ARG A 237 13.36 -3.69 -11.00
N MET A 238 12.12 -3.23 -11.05
CA MET A 238 10.93 -4.09 -11.01
C MET A 238 10.67 -4.78 -12.35
N ILE A 239 11.41 -4.43 -13.41
CA ILE A 239 11.28 -4.95 -14.77
C ILE A 239 9.86 -4.72 -15.31
N LEU A 240 9.47 -3.44 -15.40
CA LEU A 240 8.16 -2.98 -15.86
C LEU A 240 8.30 -2.27 -17.21
N PRO A 241 8.40 -3.00 -18.34
CA PRO A 241 8.72 -2.40 -19.63
C PRO A 241 7.72 -1.35 -20.10
N ALA A 242 6.41 -1.60 -19.93
CA ALA A 242 5.39 -0.63 -20.34
C ALA A 242 5.45 0.65 -19.50
N THR A 243 5.73 0.52 -18.21
CA THR A 243 5.90 1.67 -17.29
C THR A 243 7.17 2.46 -17.62
N VAL A 244 8.30 1.78 -17.86
CA VAL A 244 9.56 2.41 -18.27
C VAL A 244 9.37 3.18 -19.59
N ALA A 245 8.73 2.58 -20.60
CA ALA A 245 8.42 3.25 -21.85
C ALA A 245 7.63 4.55 -21.62
N ALA A 246 6.57 4.49 -20.82
CA ALA A 246 5.77 5.67 -20.51
C ALA A 246 6.56 6.76 -19.77
N MET A 247 7.44 6.38 -18.83
CA MET A 247 8.28 7.33 -18.11
C MET A 247 9.30 8.01 -19.04
N VAL A 248 9.93 7.25 -19.94
CA VAL A 248 10.85 7.79 -20.96
C VAL A 248 10.13 8.76 -21.89
N GLU A 249 8.93 8.42 -22.38
CA GLU A 249 8.09 9.33 -23.18
C GLU A 249 7.77 10.65 -22.46
N LEU A 250 7.68 10.63 -21.14
CA LEU A 250 7.38 11.77 -20.30
C LEU A 250 8.64 12.52 -19.83
N GLY A 251 9.82 12.15 -20.30
CA GLY A 251 11.08 12.85 -20.04
C GLY A 251 11.79 12.36 -18.76
N ALA A 252 11.56 11.13 -18.34
CA ALA A 252 12.40 10.49 -17.33
C ALA A 252 13.82 10.28 -17.87
N ASP A 253 14.83 10.38 -16.99
CA ASP A 253 16.23 10.17 -17.33
C ASP A 253 16.53 8.68 -17.55
N PRO A 254 16.75 8.23 -18.81
CA PRO A 254 16.94 6.83 -19.11
C PRO A 254 18.30 6.28 -18.66
N ASP A 255 19.32 7.11 -18.50
CA ASP A 255 20.63 6.70 -17.98
C ASP A 255 20.50 6.20 -16.55
N ARG A 256 19.73 6.88 -15.71
CA ARG A 256 19.48 6.46 -14.34
C ARG A 256 18.75 5.12 -14.26
N GLY A 257 17.77 4.91 -15.16
CA GLY A 257 17.07 3.64 -15.28
C GLY A 257 18.02 2.51 -15.64
N LEU A 258 18.89 2.72 -16.62
CA LEU A 258 19.85 1.71 -17.09
C LEU A 258 20.91 1.39 -16.02
N ASP A 259 21.52 2.40 -15.42
CA ASP A 259 22.52 2.25 -14.35
C ASP A 259 21.95 1.44 -13.19
N SER A 260 20.74 1.80 -12.75
CA SER A 260 20.07 1.17 -11.61
C SER A 260 19.65 -0.27 -11.91
N LEU A 261 19.09 -0.53 -13.11
CA LEU A 261 18.72 -1.86 -13.56
C LEU A 261 19.93 -2.78 -13.57
N MET A 262 21.02 -2.36 -14.23
CA MET A 262 22.21 -3.18 -14.42
C MET A 262 22.91 -3.46 -13.10
N ALA A 263 23.02 -2.45 -12.21
CA ALA A 263 23.60 -2.62 -10.89
C ALA A 263 22.81 -3.61 -10.02
N TRP A 264 21.48 -3.49 -10.00
CA TRP A 264 20.59 -4.37 -9.23
C TRP A 264 20.58 -5.79 -9.79
N TRP A 265 20.42 -5.91 -11.10
CA TRP A 265 20.27 -7.20 -11.76
C TRP A 265 21.53 -8.04 -11.69
N SER A 266 22.72 -7.44 -11.81
CA SER A 266 24.01 -8.17 -11.76
C SER A 266 24.23 -8.89 -10.43
N VAL A 267 23.68 -8.40 -9.33
CA VAL A 267 23.75 -9.04 -8.00
C VAL A 267 22.81 -10.25 -7.91
N GLY A 268 21.64 -10.17 -8.57
CA GLY A 268 20.60 -11.20 -8.53
C GLY A 268 20.61 -12.21 -9.70
N ALA A 269 21.35 -11.94 -10.78
CA ALA A 269 21.27 -12.69 -12.03
C ALA A 269 21.61 -14.19 -11.91
N LYS A 270 22.43 -14.57 -10.94
CA LYS A 270 22.78 -15.97 -10.67
C LYS A 270 21.59 -16.85 -10.27
N PHE A 271 20.46 -16.22 -9.89
CA PHE A 271 19.27 -16.89 -9.39
C PHE A 271 18.06 -16.87 -10.36
N ASN A 272 18.09 -16.10 -11.45
CA ASN A 272 16.89 -15.78 -12.24
C ASN A 272 17.09 -15.81 -13.76
N GLY A 273 17.51 -16.94 -14.31
CA GLY A 273 17.62 -17.10 -15.79
C GLY A 273 16.33 -16.83 -16.59
N TYR A 274 15.15 -16.89 -15.95
CA TYR A 274 13.84 -16.62 -16.59
C TYR A 274 13.55 -15.14 -16.89
N ARG A 275 14.38 -14.21 -16.40
CA ARG A 275 14.13 -12.77 -16.56
C ARG A 275 15.05 -12.09 -17.57
N ALA A 276 16.02 -12.78 -18.16
CA ALA A 276 17.00 -12.17 -19.06
C ALA A 276 16.35 -11.48 -20.27
N ALA A 277 15.33 -12.11 -20.87
CA ALA A 277 14.59 -11.52 -21.99
C ALA A 277 13.81 -10.26 -21.59
N ALA A 278 13.16 -10.26 -20.43
CA ALA A 278 12.44 -9.10 -19.94
C ALA A 278 13.39 -7.95 -19.53
N VAL A 279 14.55 -8.28 -18.96
CA VAL A 279 15.61 -7.29 -18.70
C VAL A 279 16.12 -6.71 -19.99
N ALA A 280 16.37 -7.55 -21.04
CA ALA A 280 16.81 -7.09 -22.35
C ALA A 280 15.78 -6.14 -22.99
N GLU A 281 14.49 -6.42 -22.87
CA GLU A 281 13.41 -5.53 -23.32
C GLU A 281 13.49 -4.15 -22.63
N VAL A 282 13.65 -4.11 -21.29
CA VAL A 282 13.79 -2.85 -20.55
C VAL A 282 15.07 -2.11 -20.99
N VAL A 283 16.19 -2.83 -21.21
CA VAL A 283 17.44 -2.24 -21.74
C VAL A 283 17.20 -1.60 -23.11
N ASP A 284 16.50 -2.30 -24.03
CA ASP A 284 16.20 -1.76 -25.35
C ASP A 284 15.35 -0.49 -25.27
N LEU A 285 14.34 -0.46 -24.40
CA LEU A 285 13.49 0.72 -24.17
C LEU A 285 14.29 1.91 -23.64
N LEU A 286 15.15 1.68 -22.65
CA LEU A 286 16.00 2.73 -22.07
C LEU A 286 16.99 3.28 -23.10
N ARG A 287 17.59 2.41 -23.92
CA ARG A 287 18.48 2.84 -25.02
C ARG A 287 17.75 3.59 -26.12
N ALA A 288 16.56 3.13 -26.49
CA ALA A 288 15.72 3.87 -27.44
C ALA A 288 15.34 5.26 -26.91
N GLY A 289 15.26 5.41 -25.59
CA GLY A 289 15.08 6.69 -24.89
C GLY A 289 16.36 7.55 -24.82
N GLY A 290 17.50 7.02 -25.25
CA GLY A 290 18.77 7.77 -25.28
C GLY A 290 19.78 7.37 -24.20
N ALA A 291 19.54 6.28 -23.44
CA ALA A 291 20.51 5.83 -22.44
C ALA A 291 21.86 5.47 -23.05
N ALA A 292 22.93 6.00 -22.45
CA ALA A 292 24.31 5.73 -22.87
C ALA A 292 24.81 4.41 -22.25
N VAL A 293 25.28 3.50 -23.10
CA VAL A 293 25.85 2.23 -22.66
C VAL A 293 27.32 2.45 -22.28
N SER A 294 27.65 2.19 -21.03
CA SER A 294 29.03 2.23 -20.53
C SER A 294 29.71 0.86 -20.62
N GLN A 295 31.06 0.83 -20.58
CA GLN A 295 31.82 -0.40 -20.48
C GLN A 295 31.40 -1.24 -19.26
N ARG A 296 31.07 -0.57 -18.13
CA ARG A 296 30.59 -1.21 -16.91
C ARG A 296 29.31 -2.02 -17.15
N HIS A 297 28.36 -1.51 -17.94
CA HIS A 297 27.14 -2.24 -18.26
C HIS A 297 27.43 -3.55 -19.00
N SER A 298 28.36 -3.49 -19.96
CA SER A 298 28.79 -4.68 -20.74
C SER A 298 29.49 -5.71 -19.86
N GLU A 299 30.33 -5.25 -18.93
CA GLU A 299 31.01 -6.12 -17.95
C GLU A 299 30.02 -6.80 -16.99
N LEU A 300 29.01 -6.07 -16.51
CA LEU A 300 27.95 -6.61 -15.64
C LEU A 300 27.13 -7.69 -16.37
N ALA A 301 26.76 -7.46 -17.61
CA ALA A 301 26.03 -8.42 -18.44
C ALA A 301 26.85 -9.69 -18.72
N ALA A 302 28.11 -9.53 -19.10
CA ALA A 302 29.04 -10.64 -19.34
C ALA A 302 29.27 -11.49 -18.09
N ASN A 303 29.47 -10.87 -16.93
CA ASN A 303 29.65 -11.54 -15.65
C ASN A 303 28.39 -12.31 -15.21
N ALA A 304 27.22 -11.87 -15.63
CA ALA A 304 25.94 -12.54 -15.41
C ALA A 304 25.70 -13.70 -16.41
N GLY A 305 26.48 -13.79 -17.49
CA GLY A 305 26.33 -14.81 -18.53
C GLY A 305 25.04 -14.66 -19.36
N ALA A 306 24.50 -13.45 -19.48
CA ALA A 306 23.22 -13.20 -20.12
C ALA A 306 23.38 -12.65 -21.55
N SER A 307 23.46 -13.54 -22.51
CA SER A 307 23.64 -13.22 -23.92
C SER A 307 22.57 -12.28 -24.50
N GLU A 308 21.31 -12.40 -24.04
CA GLU A 308 20.21 -11.54 -24.49
C GLU A 308 20.41 -10.08 -24.02
N VAL A 309 20.85 -9.88 -22.78
CA VAL A 309 21.13 -8.55 -22.23
C VAL A 309 22.38 -7.96 -22.89
N GLU A 310 23.43 -8.76 -23.10
CA GLU A 310 24.60 -8.31 -23.85
C GLU A 310 24.22 -7.88 -25.28
N ALA A 311 23.36 -8.63 -25.96
CA ALA A 311 22.88 -8.29 -27.30
C ALA A 311 22.06 -6.97 -27.27
N ALA A 312 21.22 -6.79 -26.27
CA ALA A 312 20.46 -5.55 -26.09
C ALA A 312 21.37 -4.33 -25.88
N LEU A 313 22.42 -4.47 -25.06
CA LEU A 313 23.40 -3.40 -24.83
C LEU A 313 24.22 -3.02 -26.07
N ARG A 314 24.38 -3.94 -27.04
CA ARG A 314 25.14 -3.69 -28.28
C ARG A 314 24.31 -3.11 -29.43
N ARG A 315 22.97 -3.26 -29.40
CA ARG A 315 22.06 -2.69 -30.41
C ARG A 315 22.04 -1.17 -30.38
#